data_1ef11638f100978d1cd2f4a108257639
#
_entry.id   1ef11638f100978d1cd2f4a108257639
#
_cell.length_a   1.000
_cell.length_b   1.000
_cell.length_c   1.000
_cell.angle_alpha   90.00
_cell.angle_beta   90.00
_cell.angle_gamma   90.00
#
_symmetry.space_group_name_H-M   'P 1'
#
loop_
_entity.id
_entity.type
_entity.pdbx_description
1 polymer ?
#
loop_
_entity_poly.entity_id
_entity_poly.type
_entity_poly.pdbx_seq_one_letter_code
_entity_poly.pdbx_strand_id
1 'polypeptide(L)'
;MVKKYGDLYLQARRALLPTEGENAAAAARELLAFASGKSVAAVLADANLYASEQIEADLNGYVNRMLAHEPLPYILGQWDFYGISLEVTPDVLIPRDDTMAVTDLALEVLRTGHPSPRVLDLCCG
;
A
#
# COMPACT_ATOMS: atom_id res chain seq x y z
N MET A 1 -13.83 7.01 -23.70
CA MET A 1 -12.69 7.91 -24.02
C MET A 1 -11.56 7.64 -23.04
N VAL A 2 -10.38 7.37 -23.56
CA VAL A 2 -9.19 7.13 -22.73
C VAL A 2 -8.72 8.42 -22.05
N LYS A 3 -8.21 8.28 -20.83
CA LYS A 3 -7.66 9.38 -20.02
C LYS A 3 -6.17 9.18 -19.82
N LYS A 4 -5.47 10.26 -19.50
CA LYS A 4 -4.06 10.20 -19.10
C LYS A 4 -3.92 9.67 -17.68
N TYR A 5 -2.77 9.07 -17.37
CA TYR A 5 -2.45 8.63 -16.00
C TYR A 5 -2.57 9.77 -14.98
N GLY A 6 -2.09 10.97 -15.34
CA GLY A 6 -2.22 12.15 -14.48
C GLY A 6 -3.67 12.53 -14.17
N ASP A 7 -4.56 12.43 -15.15
CA ASP A 7 -5.99 12.72 -14.97
C ASP A 7 -6.66 11.68 -14.07
N LEU A 8 -6.34 10.40 -14.27
CA LEU A 8 -6.82 9.29 -13.44
C LEU A 8 -6.36 9.44 -11.98
N TYR A 9 -5.09 9.81 -11.79
CA TYR A 9 -4.56 10.10 -10.45
C TYR A 9 -5.33 11.23 -9.76
N LEU A 10 -5.53 12.35 -10.45
CA LEU A 10 -6.25 13.50 -9.87
C LEU A 10 -7.71 13.16 -9.55
N GLN A 11 -8.36 12.38 -10.42
CA GLN A 11 -9.72 11.91 -10.19
C GLN A 11 -9.81 11.02 -8.94
N ALA A 12 -8.93 10.03 -8.83
CA ALA A 12 -8.88 9.12 -7.67
C ALA A 12 -8.58 9.90 -6.37
N ARG A 13 -7.59 10.79 -6.40
CA ARG A 13 -7.25 11.64 -5.25
C ARG A 13 -8.43 12.48 -4.77
N ARG A 14 -9.16 13.12 -5.70
CA ARG A 14 -10.34 13.91 -5.34
C ARG A 14 -11.43 13.07 -4.70
N ALA A 15 -11.66 11.87 -5.23
CA ALA A 15 -12.66 10.95 -4.69
C ALA A 15 -12.32 10.48 -3.27
N LEU A 16 -11.04 10.24 -2.99
CA LEU A 16 -10.57 9.75 -1.70
C LEU A 16 -10.35 10.85 -0.65
N LEU A 17 -10.21 12.10 -1.06
CA LEU A 17 -9.89 13.21 -0.17
C LEU A 17 -10.83 13.35 1.04
N PRO A 18 -12.17 13.20 0.91
CA PRO A 18 -13.09 13.33 2.04
C PRO A 18 -12.91 12.26 3.13
N THR A 19 -12.44 11.07 2.76
CA THR A 19 -12.29 9.93 3.68
C THR A 19 -10.86 9.73 4.15
N GLU A 20 -9.88 9.98 3.28
CA GLU A 20 -8.46 9.70 3.53
C GLU A 20 -7.63 10.95 3.90
N GLY A 21 -8.17 12.14 3.65
CA GLY A 21 -7.47 13.39 3.97
C GLY A 21 -6.08 13.47 3.34
N GLU A 22 -5.06 13.66 4.16
CA GLU A 22 -3.67 13.77 3.71
C GLU A 22 -3.14 12.50 3.03
N ASN A 23 -3.71 11.35 3.34
CA ASN A 23 -3.31 10.06 2.76
C ASN A 23 -3.89 9.83 1.36
N ALA A 24 -4.86 10.64 0.92
CA ALA A 24 -5.53 10.46 -0.37
C ALA A 24 -4.56 10.47 -1.56
N ALA A 25 -3.54 11.31 -1.53
CA ALA A 25 -2.54 11.38 -2.60
C ALA A 25 -1.71 10.09 -2.70
N ALA A 26 -1.24 9.57 -1.57
CA ALA A 26 -0.49 8.32 -1.52
C ALA A 26 -1.36 7.13 -1.94
N ALA A 27 -2.57 7.04 -1.40
CA ALA A 27 -3.52 5.98 -1.76
C ALA A 27 -3.86 5.98 -3.26
N ALA A 28 -4.12 7.15 -3.85
CA ALA A 28 -4.40 7.26 -5.28
C ALA A 28 -3.25 6.76 -6.16
N ARG A 29 -2.00 7.07 -5.79
CA ARG A 29 -0.81 6.58 -6.51
C ARG A 29 -0.67 5.06 -6.43
N GLU A 30 -0.83 4.51 -5.24
CA GLU A 30 -0.74 3.06 -5.02
C GLU A 30 -1.83 2.31 -5.79
N LEU A 31 -3.06 2.79 -5.76
CA LEU A 31 -4.16 2.17 -6.49
C LEU A 31 -3.97 2.24 -8.00
N LEU A 32 -3.48 3.38 -8.52
CA LEU A 32 -3.23 3.52 -9.96
C LEU A 32 -2.05 2.65 -10.41
N ALA A 33 -0.99 2.57 -9.60
CA ALA A 33 0.13 1.67 -9.83
C ALA A 33 -0.35 0.21 -9.87
N PHE A 34 -1.17 -0.18 -8.92
CA PHE A 34 -1.74 -1.53 -8.85
C PHE A 34 -2.64 -1.85 -10.06
N ALA A 35 -3.54 -0.93 -10.43
CA ALA A 35 -4.42 -1.09 -11.60
C ALA A 35 -3.65 -1.22 -12.92
N SER A 36 -2.53 -0.53 -13.04
CA SER A 36 -1.71 -0.50 -14.25
C SER A 36 -0.62 -1.57 -14.31
N GLY A 37 -0.34 -2.26 -13.20
CA GLY A 37 0.79 -3.17 -13.08
C GLY A 37 2.17 -2.48 -13.13
N LYS A 38 2.22 -1.16 -12.92
CA LYS A 38 3.44 -0.36 -12.91
C LYS A 38 3.86 -0.01 -11.47
N SER A 39 5.12 0.38 -11.31
CA SER A 39 5.56 1.00 -10.05
C SER A 39 4.97 2.40 -9.89
N VAL A 40 4.89 2.90 -8.66
CA VAL A 40 4.46 4.28 -8.37
C VAL A 40 5.33 5.29 -9.12
N ALA A 41 6.65 5.09 -9.15
CA ALA A 41 7.57 5.96 -9.87
C ALA A 41 7.28 5.98 -11.39
N ALA A 42 7.00 4.83 -11.98
CA ALA A 42 6.65 4.73 -13.41
C ALA A 42 5.34 5.44 -13.73
N VAL A 43 4.32 5.29 -12.89
CA VAL A 43 3.04 5.98 -13.06
C VAL A 43 3.20 7.50 -13.02
N LEU A 44 4.03 8.01 -12.11
CA LEU A 44 4.32 9.44 -12.00
C LEU A 44 5.11 9.96 -13.22
N ALA A 45 6.08 9.18 -13.70
CA ALA A 45 6.84 9.52 -14.91
C ALA A 45 5.95 9.53 -16.17
N ASP A 46 4.99 8.62 -16.24
CA ASP A 46 4.09 8.42 -17.37
C ASP A 46 2.81 9.27 -17.29
N ALA A 47 2.76 10.29 -16.44
CA ALA A 47 1.56 11.10 -16.18
C ALA A 47 0.88 11.64 -17.46
N ASN A 48 1.65 11.91 -18.51
CA ASN A 48 1.14 12.42 -19.79
C ASN A 48 0.75 11.32 -20.80
N LEU A 49 1.04 10.07 -20.50
CA LEU A 49 0.62 8.94 -21.34
C LEU A 49 -0.83 8.56 -21.08
N TYR A 50 -1.45 7.97 -22.09
CA TYR A 50 -2.83 7.50 -22.00
C TYR A 50 -2.88 6.10 -21.37
N ALA A 51 -3.80 5.92 -20.43
CA ALA A 51 -4.13 4.63 -19.85
C ALA A 51 -5.26 3.96 -20.64
N SER A 52 -5.32 2.62 -20.60
CA SER A 52 -6.43 1.89 -21.20
C SER A 52 -7.73 2.09 -20.40
N GLU A 53 -8.87 1.87 -21.07
CA GLU A 53 -10.18 1.90 -20.40
C GLU A 53 -10.29 0.85 -19.29
N GLN A 54 -9.58 -0.28 -19.43
CA GLN A 54 -9.53 -1.31 -18.40
C GLN A 54 -8.84 -0.81 -17.12
N ILE A 55 -7.73 -0.09 -17.25
CA ILE A 55 -7.02 0.51 -16.11
C ILE A 55 -7.93 1.51 -15.40
N GLU A 56 -8.67 2.33 -16.14
CA GLU A 56 -9.64 3.26 -15.54
C GLU A 56 -10.74 2.51 -14.78
N ALA A 57 -11.29 1.44 -15.38
CA ALA A 57 -12.33 0.63 -14.73
C ALA A 57 -11.84 -0.04 -13.46
N ASP A 58 -10.65 -0.64 -13.51
CA ASP A 58 -10.02 -1.29 -12.34
C ASP A 58 -9.74 -0.27 -11.23
N LEU A 59 -9.17 0.89 -11.58
CA LEU A 59 -8.92 1.96 -10.63
C LEU A 59 -10.22 2.43 -9.94
N ASN A 60 -11.28 2.65 -10.71
CA ASN A 60 -12.57 3.05 -10.16
C ASN A 60 -13.15 1.99 -9.21
N GLY A 61 -12.97 0.72 -9.54
CA GLY A 61 -13.34 -0.40 -8.66
C GLY A 61 -12.59 -0.36 -7.33
N TYR A 62 -11.28 -0.16 -7.37
CA TYR A 62 -10.44 -0.06 -6.15
C TYR A 62 -10.77 1.18 -5.31
N VAL A 63 -10.99 2.33 -5.94
CA VAL A 63 -11.42 3.56 -5.25
C VAL A 63 -12.75 3.33 -4.54
N ASN A 64 -13.71 2.68 -5.18
CA ASN A 64 -15.01 2.36 -4.57
C ASN A 64 -14.85 1.42 -3.36
N ARG A 65 -13.93 0.46 -3.41
CA ARG A 65 -13.62 -0.41 -2.26
C ARG A 65 -13.07 0.40 -1.08
N MET A 66 -12.18 1.35 -1.33
CA MET A 66 -11.70 2.26 -0.26
C MET A 66 -12.81 3.15 0.29
N LEU A 67 -13.67 3.68 -0.56
CA LEU A 67 -14.83 4.47 -0.12
C LEU A 67 -15.84 3.65 0.70
N ALA A 68 -15.87 2.34 0.50
CA ALA A 68 -16.61 1.39 1.33
C ALA A 68 -15.83 0.97 2.60
N HIS A 69 -14.76 1.69 2.96
CA HIS A 69 -13.92 1.48 4.15
C HIS A 69 -13.06 0.21 4.12
N GLU A 70 -12.80 -0.37 2.96
CA GLU A 70 -11.83 -1.45 2.86
C GLU A 70 -10.41 -0.87 2.97
N PRO A 71 -9.56 -1.40 3.87
CA PRO A 71 -8.18 -0.92 4.01
C PRO A 71 -7.35 -1.12 2.75
N LEU A 72 -6.55 -0.11 2.39
CA LEU A 72 -5.67 -0.15 1.22
C LEU A 72 -4.79 -1.42 1.15
N PRO A 73 -4.14 -1.88 2.22
CA PRO A 73 -3.34 -3.10 2.16
C PRO A 73 -4.13 -4.34 1.71
N TYR A 74 -5.38 -4.47 2.09
CA TYR A 74 -6.22 -5.59 1.68
C TYR A 74 -6.63 -5.51 0.20
N ILE A 75 -6.77 -4.30 -0.34
CA ILE A 75 -7.03 -4.10 -1.77
C ILE A 75 -5.80 -4.49 -2.59
N LEU A 76 -4.61 -4.08 -2.14
CA LEU A 76 -3.34 -4.39 -2.80
C LEU A 76 -2.90 -5.84 -2.61
N GLY A 77 -3.33 -6.51 -1.53
CA GLY A 77 -2.93 -7.86 -1.16
C GLY A 77 -1.51 -7.97 -0.62
N GLN A 78 -0.79 -6.86 -0.54
CA GLN A 78 0.58 -6.78 -0.04
C GLN A 78 0.76 -5.49 0.76
N TRP A 79 1.67 -5.54 1.73
CA TRP A 79 2.05 -4.37 2.51
C TRP A 79 3.50 -4.46 2.94
N ASP A 80 4.22 -3.36 2.81
CA ASP A 80 5.62 -3.32 3.21
C ASP A 80 5.73 -3.07 4.71
N PHE A 81 6.53 -3.89 5.38
CA PHE A 81 6.86 -3.75 6.78
C PHE A 81 8.34 -4.02 6.98
N TYR A 82 9.04 -3.06 7.55
CA TYR A 82 10.47 -3.16 7.86
C TYR A 82 11.33 -3.55 6.64
N GLY A 83 10.99 -3.00 5.47
CA GLY A 83 11.68 -3.28 4.20
C GLY A 83 11.35 -4.65 3.58
N ILE A 84 10.37 -5.36 4.12
CA ILE A 84 9.91 -6.65 3.62
C ILE A 84 8.48 -6.48 3.10
N SER A 85 8.21 -6.98 1.91
CA SER A 85 6.84 -7.05 1.38
C SER A 85 6.16 -8.30 1.91
N LEU A 86 5.08 -8.08 2.66
CA LEU A 86 4.27 -9.14 3.26
C LEU A 86 2.96 -9.30 2.51
N GLU A 87 2.55 -10.53 2.26
CA GLU A 87 1.20 -10.84 1.80
C GLU A 87 0.20 -10.59 2.93
N VAL A 88 -0.84 -9.82 2.65
CA VAL A 88 -1.89 -9.50 3.61
C VAL A 88 -3.26 -9.83 3.04
N THR A 89 -4.09 -10.45 3.85
CA THR A 89 -5.49 -10.78 3.54
C THR A 89 -6.37 -10.34 4.72
N PRO A 90 -7.72 -10.31 4.55
CA PRO A 90 -8.62 -10.01 5.66
C PRO A 90 -8.50 -10.93 6.88
N ASP A 91 -7.83 -12.09 6.72
CA ASP A 91 -7.61 -13.05 7.82
C ASP A 91 -6.42 -12.69 8.71
N VAL A 92 -5.60 -11.71 8.32
CA VAL A 92 -4.43 -11.27 9.07
C VAL A 92 -4.53 -9.79 9.44
N LEU A 93 -3.95 -9.44 10.59
CA LEU A 93 -3.83 -8.05 10.98
C LEU A 93 -2.79 -7.35 10.11
N ILE A 94 -3.12 -6.18 9.59
CA ILE A 94 -2.15 -5.32 8.88
C ILE A 94 -1.06 -4.89 9.86
N PRO A 95 0.23 -5.13 9.55
CA PRO A 95 1.33 -4.70 10.41
C PRO A 95 1.28 -3.20 10.70
N ARG A 96 1.44 -2.81 11.96
CA ARG A 96 1.40 -1.42 12.41
C ARG A 96 2.80 -0.85 12.53
N ASP A 97 2.94 0.45 12.24
CA ASP A 97 4.23 1.15 12.33
C ASP A 97 4.82 1.12 13.73
N ASP A 98 3.98 1.17 14.76
CA ASP A 98 4.41 1.07 16.16
C ASP A 98 5.16 -0.24 16.47
N THR A 99 4.86 -1.32 15.75
CA THR A 99 5.56 -2.60 15.87
C THR A 99 7.00 -2.52 15.39
N MET A 100 7.35 -1.54 14.54
CA MET A 100 8.73 -1.31 14.12
C MET A 100 9.64 -0.96 15.30
N ALA A 101 9.15 -0.22 16.29
CA ALA A 101 9.91 0.12 17.50
C ALA A 101 10.27 -1.13 18.30
N VAL A 102 9.33 -2.08 18.42
CA VAL A 102 9.59 -3.37 19.09
C VAL A 102 10.59 -4.19 18.28
N THR A 103 10.47 -4.18 16.95
CA THR A 103 11.40 -4.87 16.06
C THR A 103 12.82 -4.30 16.19
N ASP A 104 12.97 -2.97 16.23
CA ASP A 104 14.27 -2.31 16.44
C ASP A 104 14.92 -2.73 17.75
N LEU A 105 14.16 -2.73 18.85
CA LEU A 105 14.65 -3.17 20.16
C LEU A 105 15.08 -4.64 20.15
N ALA A 106 14.31 -5.51 19.53
CA ALA A 106 14.65 -6.92 19.39
C ALA A 106 15.94 -7.12 18.58
N LEU A 107 16.09 -6.40 17.46
CA LEU A 107 17.30 -6.46 16.64
C LEU A 107 18.52 -5.93 17.38
N GLU A 108 18.40 -4.87 18.17
CA GLU A 108 19.49 -4.36 19.01
C GLU A 108 19.97 -5.42 19.99
N VAL A 109 19.06 -6.05 20.72
CA VAL A 109 19.38 -7.14 21.65
C VAL A 109 20.05 -8.31 20.94
N LEU A 110 19.56 -8.71 19.76
CA LEU A 110 20.14 -9.81 18.99
C LEU A 110 21.56 -9.50 18.48
N ARG A 111 21.83 -8.26 18.06
CA ARG A 111 23.14 -7.83 17.55
C ARG A 111 24.19 -7.71 18.62
N THR A 112 23.79 -7.29 19.84
CA THR A 112 24.71 -7.03 20.96
C THR A 112 24.76 -8.17 21.97
N GLY A 113 23.90 -9.16 21.82
CA GLY A 113 23.72 -10.25 22.75
C GLY A 113 24.54 -11.49 22.43
N HIS A 114 23.99 -12.64 22.70
CA HIS A 114 24.63 -13.95 22.56
C HIS A 114 24.95 -14.28 21.10
N PRO A 115 26.11 -14.90 20.79
CA PRO A 115 26.50 -15.23 19.40
C PRO A 115 25.56 -16.21 18.67
N SER A 116 24.78 -16.98 19.42
CA SER A 116 23.76 -17.90 18.87
C SER A 116 22.45 -17.71 19.62
N PRO A 117 21.72 -16.60 19.38
CA PRO A 117 20.52 -16.30 20.11
C PRO A 117 19.37 -17.24 19.73
N ARG A 118 18.56 -17.59 20.72
CA ARG A 118 17.27 -18.26 20.50
C ARG A 118 16.16 -17.26 20.69
N VAL A 119 15.23 -17.20 19.74
CA VAL A 119 14.11 -16.26 19.76
C VAL A 119 12.81 -17.05 19.80
N LEU A 120 11.88 -16.60 20.61
CA LEU A 120 10.51 -17.10 20.66
C LEU A 120 9.56 -15.91 20.42
N ASP A 121 8.78 -16.01 19.35
CA ASP A 121 7.70 -15.07 19.06
C ASP A 121 6.37 -15.71 19.49
N LEU A 122 5.75 -15.13 20.51
CA LEU A 122 4.48 -15.61 21.06
C LEU A 122 3.32 -14.83 20.44
N CYS A 123 2.27 -15.54 20.10
CA CYS A 123 1.05 -14.95 19.56
C CYS A 123 1.29 -14.16 18.27
N CYS A 124 2.13 -14.69 17.40
CA CYS A 124 2.50 -14.04 16.14
C CYS A 124 1.37 -14.05 15.06
N GLY A 125 0.28 -14.72 15.32
CA GLY A 125 -0.85 -14.79 14.39
C GLY A 125 -0.79 -15.91 13.37
#